data_f4c59f113846155cd43f1fcbce8a8f6c
#
_entry.id   f4c59f113846155cd43f1fcbce8a8f6c
#
_cell.length_a   1.000
_cell.length_b   1.000
_cell.length_c   1.000
_cell.angle_alpha   90.00
_cell.angle_beta   90.00
_cell.angle_gamma   90.00
#
_symmetry.space_group_name_H-M   'P 1'
#
loop_
_entity.id
_entity.type
_entity.pdbx_description
1 polymer ?
#
loop_
_entity_poly.entity_id
_entity_poly.type
_entity_poly.pdbx_seq_one_letter_code
_entity_poly.pdbx_strand_id
1 'polypeptide(L)'
;MSATAAHPDFKVRHRLDATRLSELFAWTAQEFLARTEGSAIRRIGYERWLRNIAVALGNAPSTPEILSALASRADDPSAMVREHVSWARAEHSARGAANS
;
A
#
# COMPACT_ATOMS: atom_id res chain seq x y z
N MET A 1 -6.42 -26.72 -2.24
CA MET A 1 -6.18 -26.26 -2.00
C MET A 1 -5.83 -25.26 -1.98
N SER A 2 -5.99 -24.85 -1.92
CA SER A 2 -5.45 -23.83 -2.08
C SER A 2 -4.60 -23.37 -1.13
N ALA A 3 -3.62 -23.95 -1.00
CA ALA A 3 -2.62 -23.60 -0.08
C ALA A 3 -2.13 -22.23 -0.27
N THR A 4 -2.36 -21.74 -1.39
CA THR A 4 -1.91 -20.40 -1.65
C THR A 4 -2.55 -19.39 -0.75
N ALA A 5 -3.66 -19.74 -0.21
CA ALA A 5 -4.33 -18.82 0.67
C ALA A 5 -3.50 -18.51 1.89
N ALA A 6 -2.49 -19.28 2.14
CA ALA A 6 -1.67 -19.06 3.31
C ALA A 6 -0.72 -17.91 3.16
N HIS A 7 -0.54 -17.40 2.00
CA HIS A 7 0.43 -16.35 1.81
C HIS A 7 -0.13 -14.98 2.00
N PRO A 8 0.32 -14.27 2.97
CA PRO A 8 -0.16 -12.90 3.20
C PRO A 8 0.65 -11.89 2.41
N ASP A 9 0.95 -12.15 1.19
CA ASP A 9 1.74 -11.20 0.44
C ASP A 9 0.84 -10.09 -0.11
N PHE A 10 1.45 -9.01 -0.54
CA PHE A 10 0.73 -7.85 -1.03
C PHE A 10 0.74 -7.75 -2.54
N LYS A 11 0.89 -8.85 -3.20
CA LYS A 11 0.84 -8.82 -4.65
C LYS A 11 -0.55 -8.46 -5.12
N VAL A 12 -0.61 -7.50 -6.00
CA VAL A 12 -1.89 -7.09 -6.58
C VAL A 12 -2.09 -7.83 -7.88
N ARG A 13 -3.15 -8.60 -7.94
CA ARG A 13 -3.43 -9.41 -9.13
C ARG A 13 -4.55 -8.89 -9.97
N HIS A 14 -5.46 -8.16 -9.35
CA HIS A 14 -6.58 -7.64 -10.08
C HIS A 14 -7.19 -6.49 -9.29
N ARG A 15 -8.27 -5.96 -9.83
CA ARG A 15 -8.87 -4.75 -9.30
C ARG A 15 -9.29 -4.84 -7.82
N LEU A 16 -9.77 -6.00 -7.40
CA LEU A 16 -10.18 -6.17 -6.02
C LEU A 16 -9.02 -5.99 -5.06
N ASP A 17 -7.86 -6.51 -5.46
CA ASP A 17 -6.68 -6.37 -4.62
C ASP A 17 -6.26 -4.92 -4.51
N ALA A 18 -6.37 -4.18 -5.60
CA ALA A 18 -6.01 -2.77 -5.60
C ALA A 18 -6.93 -1.98 -4.66
N THR A 19 -8.22 -2.26 -4.71
CA THR A 19 -9.18 -1.61 -3.84
C THR A 19 -8.87 -1.91 -2.39
N ARG A 20 -8.57 -3.16 -2.09
CA ARG A 20 -8.26 -3.56 -0.72
C ARG A 20 -7.01 -2.85 -0.22
N LEU A 21 -5.96 -2.80 -1.04
CA LEU A 21 -4.73 -2.12 -0.64
C LEU A 21 -4.98 -0.64 -0.37
N SER A 22 -5.80 -0.02 -1.21
CA SER A 22 -6.12 1.39 -1.01
C SER A 22 -6.84 1.62 0.29
N GLU A 23 -7.75 0.73 0.66
CA GLU A 23 -8.46 0.82 1.92
C GLU A 23 -7.51 0.67 3.10
N LEU A 24 -6.63 -0.31 3.03
CA LEU A 24 -5.68 -0.54 4.11
C LEU A 24 -4.73 0.64 4.27
N PHE A 25 -4.37 1.25 3.16
CA PHE A 25 -3.45 2.38 3.17
C PHE A 25 -4.10 3.63 3.79
N ALA A 26 -5.41 3.65 3.86
CA ALA A 26 -6.14 4.78 4.45
C ALA A 26 -6.35 4.63 5.95
N TRP A 27 -6.04 3.49 6.53
CA TRP A 27 -6.22 3.31 7.97
C TRP A 27 -5.39 4.33 8.75
N THR A 28 -5.99 4.87 9.82
CA THR A 28 -5.26 5.71 10.74
C THR A 28 -4.48 4.82 11.71
N ALA A 29 -3.56 5.43 12.46
CA ALA A 29 -2.80 4.69 13.46
C ALA A 29 -3.72 4.01 14.46
N GLN A 30 -4.77 4.69 14.87
CA GLN A 30 -5.73 4.13 15.81
C GLN A 30 -6.45 2.92 15.22
N GLU A 31 -6.85 3.04 13.97
CA GLU A 31 -7.51 1.94 13.29
C GLU A 31 -6.56 0.75 13.14
N PHE A 32 -5.31 1.03 12.78
CA PHE A 32 -4.33 -0.03 12.67
C PHE A 32 -4.20 -0.78 13.98
N LEU A 33 -4.04 -0.05 15.08
CA LEU A 33 -3.88 -0.69 16.39
C LEU A 33 -5.10 -1.50 16.78
N ALA A 34 -6.29 -0.95 16.55
CA ALA A 34 -7.51 -1.64 16.91
C ALA A 34 -7.72 -2.91 16.09
N ARG A 35 -7.43 -2.83 14.80
CA ARG A 35 -7.71 -3.95 13.90
C ARG A 35 -6.62 -5.02 13.90
N THR A 36 -5.43 -4.70 14.39
CA THR A 36 -4.35 -5.68 14.45
C THR A 36 -4.12 -6.23 15.84
N GLU A 37 -5.01 -5.93 16.76
CA GLU A 37 -4.91 -6.45 18.12
C GLU A 37 -4.86 -7.97 18.09
N GLY A 38 -3.87 -8.53 18.75
CA GLY A 38 -3.70 -9.98 18.77
C GLY A 38 -3.06 -10.55 17.53
N SER A 39 -2.71 -9.70 16.57
CA SER A 39 -2.10 -10.16 15.33
C SER A 39 -0.60 -9.88 15.33
N ALA A 40 0.15 -10.75 14.68
CA ALA A 40 1.59 -10.56 14.54
C ALA A 40 1.92 -9.31 13.75
N ILE A 41 1.01 -8.87 12.89
CA ILE A 41 1.22 -7.67 12.09
C ILE A 41 1.44 -6.45 12.96
N ARG A 42 0.80 -6.43 14.12
CA ARG A 42 0.92 -5.29 15.02
C ARG A 42 2.38 -5.02 15.42
N ARG A 43 3.19 -6.04 15.44
CA ARG A 43 4.59 -5.90 15.84
C ARG A 43 5.43 -5.08 14.89
N ILE A 44 5.08 -5.09 13.62
CA ILE A 44 5.89 -4.35 12.65
C ILE A 44 5.65 -2.84 12.78
N GLY A 45 4.53 -2.44 13.36
CA GLY A 45 4.24 -1.04 13.58
C GLY A 45 3.56 -0.37 12.40
N TYR A 46 2.87 0.72 12.70
CA TYR A 46 2.06 1.41 11.71
C TYR A 46 2.90 1.99 10.56
N GLU A 47 4.06 2.55 10.89
CA GLU A 47 4.92 3.16 9.89
C GLU A 47 5.38 2.15 8.85
N ARG A 48 5.85 0.99 9.30
CA ARG A 48 6.29 -0.04 8.38
C ARG A 48 5.14 -0.67 7.63
N TRP A 49 3.99 -0.76 8.29
CA TRP A 49 2.76 -1.21 7.65
C TRP A 49 2.47 -0.35 6.43
N LEU A 50 2.47 0.98 6.61
CA LEU A 50 2.22 1.88 5.50
C LEU A 50 3.30 1.78 4.43
N ARG A 51 4.56 1.67 4.85
CA ARG A 51 5.65 1.52 3.90
C ARG A 51 5.46 0.28 3.02
N ASN A 52 5.12 -0.84 3.63
CA ASN A 52 4.93 -2.08 2.89
C ASN A 52 3.79 -1.96 1.89
N ILE A 53 2.72 -1.29 2.28
CA ILE A 53 1.60 -1.10 1.38
C ILE A 53 1.98 -0.13 0.25
N ALA A 54 2.77 0.90 0.56
CA ALA A 54 3.23 1.82 -0.47
C ALA A 54 4.03 1.08 -1.55
N VAL A 55 4.87 0.12 -1.14
CA VAL A 55 5.62 -0.69 -2.09
C VAL A 55 4.66 -1.49 -2.98
N ALA A 56 3.67 -2.12 -2.37
CA ALA A 56 2.69 -2.89 -3.12
C ALA A 56 1.91 -2.00 -4.09
N LEU A 57 1.55 -0.80 -3.64
CA LEU A 57 0.83 0.14 -4.49
C LEU A 57 1.70 0.60 -5.66
N GLY A 58 3.01 0.74 -5.42
CA GLY A 58 3.94 1.11 -6.48
C GLY A 58 4.06 0.05 -7.55
N ASN A 59 3.79 -1.20 -7.20
CA ASN A 59 3.85 -2.31 -8.15
C ASN A 59 2.48 -2.67 -8.71
N ALA A 60 1.45 -1.97 -8.28
CA ALA A 60 0.08 -2.23 -8.73
C ALA A 60 -0.19 -1.53 -10.06
N PRO A 61 -1.27 -1.91 -10.74
CA PRO A 61 -1.65 -1.20 -11.98
C PRO A 61 -1.93 0.28 -11.69
N SER A 62 -1.70 1.12 -12.68
CA SER A 62 -1.89 2.56 -12.53
C SER A 62 -3.36 2.92 -12.69
N THR A 63 -4.15 2.65 -11.67
CA THR A 63 -5.56 3.01 -11.67
C THR A 63 -5.76 4.29 -10.89
N PRO A 64 -6.87 5.01 -11.12
CA PRO A 64 -7.15 6.22 -10.35
C PRO A 64 -7.18 5.96 -8.85
N GLU A 65 -7.68 4.80 -8.44
CA GLU A 65 -7.72 4.41 -7.04
C GLU A 65 -6.33 4.37 -6.42
N ILE A 66 -5.41 3.71 -7.12
CA ILE A 66 -4.05 3.55 -6.63
C ILE A 66 -3.36 4.91 -6.56
N LEU A 67 -3.51 5.70 -7.62
CA LEU A 67 -2.86 7.01 -7.66
C LEU A 67 -3.40 7.94 -6.59
N SER A 68 -4.70 7.88 -6.36
CA SER A 68 -5.33 8.68 -5.32
C SER A 68 -4.85 8.26 -3.93
N ALA A 69 -4.75 6.95 -3.71
CA ALA A 69 -4.28 6.43 -2.42
C ALA A 69 -2.87 6.93 -2.13
N LEU A 70 -2.00 6.85 -3.11
CA LEU A 70 -0.62 7.31 -2.94
C LEU A 70 -0.57 8.81 -2.67
N ALA A 71 -1.36 9.57 -3.42
CA ALA A 71 -1.38 11.03 -3.25
C ALA A 71 -1.84 11.41 -1.85
N SER A 72 -2.74 10.64 -1.26
CA SER A 72 -3.28 10.97 0.04
C SER A 72 -2.23 10.92 1.15
N ARG A 73 -1.10 10.24 0.92
CA ARG A 73 -0.04 10.17 1.92
C ARG A 73 1.27 10.78 1.45
N ALA A 74 1.21 11.60 0.41
CA ALA A 74 2.40 12.26 -0.09
C ALA A 74 3.05 13.15 0.97
N ASP A 75 2.24 13.67 1.89
CA ASP A 75 2.73 14.52 2.98
C ASP A 75 2.62 13.84 4.34
N ASP A 76 2.68 12.52 4.37
CA ASP A 76 2.58 11.79 5.61
C ASP A 76 3.65 12.26 6.61
N PRO A 77 3.35 12.27 7.92
CA PRO A 77 4.33 12.69 8.93
C PRO A 77 5.60 11.85 8.92
N SER A 78 5.52 10.60 8.50
CA SER A 78 6.67 9.71 8.50
C SER A 78 7.52 9.92 7.25
N ALA A 79 8.80 10.21 7.45
CA ALA A 79 9.73 10.35 6.33
C ALA A 79 9.84 9.04 5.56
N MET A 80 9.84 7.92 6.26
CA MET A 80 9.91 6.60 5.63
C MET A 80 8.73 6.40 4.68
N VAL A 81 7.54 6.75 5.14
CA VAL A 81 6.34 6.60 4.31
C VAL A 81 6.40 7.54 3.11
N ARG A 82 6.79 8.80 3.35
CA ARG A 82 6.90 9.77 2.25
C ARG A 82 7.85 9.30 1.17
N GLU A 83 8.98 8.74 1.58
CA GLU A 83 9.98 8.25 0.62
C GLU A 83 9.40 7.15 -0.26
N HIS A 84 8.71 6.22 0.35
CA HIS A 84 8.16 5.11 -0.40
C HIS A 84 6.96 5.51 -1.25
N VAL A 85 6.19 6.47 -0.78
CA VAL A 85 5.10 7.02 -1.58
C VAL A 85 5.68 7.74 -2.80
N SER A 86 6.76 8.50 -2.59
CA SER A 86 7.41 9.21 -3.69
C SER A 86 7.94 8.22 -4.73
N TRP A 87 8.58 7.16 -4.26
CA TRP A 87 9.07 6.10 -5.14
C TRP A 87 7.92 5.48 -5.92
N ALA A 88 6.83 5.15 -5.23
CA ALA A 88 5.70 4.49 -5.87
C ALA A 88 5.07 5.39 -6.93
N ARG A 89 4.95 6.68 -6.63
CA ARG A 89 4.40 7.62 -7.59
C ARG A 89 5.30 7.76 -8.82
N ALA A 90 6.61 7.73 -8.59
CA ALA A 90 7.56 7.79 -9.69
C ALA A 90 7.45 6.56 -10.58
N GLU A 91 7.21 5.38 -9.98
CA GLU A 91 7.03 4.15 -10.73
C GLU A 91 5.84 4.26 -11.67
N HIS A 92 4.74 4.78 -11.16
CA HIS A 92 3.54 4.94 -11.99
C HIS A 92 3.75 5.98 -13.08
N SER A 93 4.45 7.05 -12.75
CA SER A 93 4.72 8.09 -13.71
C SER A 93 5.59 7.55 -14.85
N ALA A 94 6.59 6.75 -14.51
CA ALA A 94 7.49 6.17 -15.51
C ALA A 94 6.73 5.22 -16.44
N ARG A 95 5.80 4.45 -15.90
CA ARG A 95 5.00 3.56 -16.70
C ARG A 95 4.07 4.31 -17.64
N GLY A 96 3.50 5.41 -17.12
CA GLY A 96 2.65 6.24 -17.96
C GLY A 96 3.42 6.84 -19.11
N ALA A 97 4.62 7.33 -18.83
CA ALA A 97 5.47 7.90 -19.86
C ALA A 97 5.86 6.85 -20.90
N ALA A 98 6.16 5.64 -20.45
CA ALA A 98 6.56 4.58 -21.35
C ALA A 98 5.41 4.15 -22.26
N ASN A 99 4.19 4.31 -21.80
CA ASN A 99 3.02 3.91 -22.57
C ASN A 99 2.46 5.00 -23.45
N SER A 100 3.00 6.18 -23.39
CA SER A 100 2.50 7.29 -24.21
C SER A 100 3.08 7.31 -25.63
#